data_fbc5a39b82c7d16309682a9530cdf8d7
#
_entry.id   fbc5a39b82c7d16309682a9530cdf8d7
#
_cell.length_a   1.000
_cell.length_b   1.000
_cell.length_c   1.000
_cell.angle_alpha   90.00
_cell.angle_beta   90.00
_cell.angle_gamma   90.00
#
_symmetry.space_group_name_H-M   'P 1'
#
loop_
_entity.id
_entity.type
_entity.pdbx_description
1 polymer ?
#
loop_
_entity_poly.entity_id
_entity_poly.type
_entity_poly.pdbx_seq_one_letter_code
_entity_poly.pdbx_strand_id
1 'polypeptide(L)'
;PYVNIEGAYLVRQDSKLKANEEVDQAGHRIAVGNGSAYDLYLAREIKRAQLVKAATSQAVVDTFVGQNLEIAAGVRQQLESDAKRLGGLRLLPGRFMVIHQAMGMGKGRSQAAHDYLSTYVEEMKASGFVANALKRHGIEGAAVAPAGRPA
;
A
#
# COMPACT_ATOMS: atom_id res chain seq x y z
N PRO A 1 -15.22 -0.92 -2.98
CA PRO A 1 -14.09 -1.63 -2.36
C PRO A 1 -14.53 -2.43 -1.15
N TYR A 2 -13.81 -3.50 -0.84
CA TYR A 2 -14.03 -4.28 0.37
C TYR A 2 -12.88 -4.12 1.38
N VAL A 3 -11.68 -3.78 0.92
CA VAL A 3 -10.49 -3.53 1.75
C VAL A 3 -9.77 -2.29 1.26
N ASN A 4 -9.28 -1.49 2.19
CA ASN A 4 -8.33 -0.41 1.94
C ASN A 4 -6.94 -0.85 2.40
N ILE A 5 -5.94 -0.68 1.54
CA ILE A 5 -4.55 -1.07 1.79
C ILE A 5 -3.70 0.20 1.82
N GLU A 6 -2.96 0.39 2.90
CA GLU A 6 -2.14 1.58 3.07
C GLU A 6 -0.76 1.43 2.44
N GLY A 7 -0.35 2.46 1.70
CA GLY A 7 1.03 2.67 1.27
C GLY A 7 1.79 3.52 2.27
N ALA A 8 2.98 3.09 2.64
CA ALA A 8 3.83 3.77 3.61
C ALA A 8 5.26 3.90 3.09
N TYR A 9 6.04 4.76 3.74
CA TYR A 9 7.47 4.90 3.52
C TYR A 9 8.26 4.30 4.67
N LEU A 10 9.37 3.66 4.32
CA LEU A 10 10.35 3.10 5.23
C LEU A 10 11.67 3.85 5.08
N VAL A 11 12.30 4.16 6.19
CA VAL A 11 13.62 4.82 6.27
C VAL A 11 14.50 4.11 7.28
N ARG A 12 15.78 4.44 7.29
CA ARG A 12 16.68 3.97 8.35
C ARG A 12 16.33 4.63 9.69
N GLN A 13 16.62 3.94 10.77
CA GLN A 13 16.34 4.42 12.12
C GLN A 13 16.98 5.78 12.41
N ASP A 14 18.17 6.02 11.88
CA ASP A 14 18.92 7.27 12.03
C ASP A 14 18.62 8.33 10.98
N SER A 15 17.68 8.07 10.06
CA SER A 15 17.24 9.05 9.07
C SER A 15 16.69 10.30 9.74
N LYS A 16 16.96 11.45 9.14
CA LYS A 16 16.41 12.75 9.58
C LYS A 16 14.97 12.96 9.14
N LEU A 17 14.47 12.13 8.23
CA LEU A 17 13.09 12.22 7.73
C LEU A 17 12.10 11.83 8.84
N LYS A 18 11.08 12.66 9.04
CA LYS A 18 10.05 12.49 10.08
C LYS A 18 8.63 12.45 9.53
N ALA A 19 8.42 12.96 8.33
CA ALA A 19 7.09 13.07 7.72
C ALA A 19 7.13 12.72 6.23
N ASN A 20 6.00 12.27 5.71
CA ASN A 20 5.87 11.89 4.29
C ASN A 20 6.15 13.06 3.34
N GLU A 21 5.82 14.29 3.75
CA GLU A 21 6.02 15.50 2.96
C GLU A 21 7.50 15.80 2.70
N GLU A 22 8.39 15.26 3.51
CA GLU A 22 9.84 15.45 3.38
C GLU A 22 10.49 14.50 2.37
N VAL A 23 9.76 13.52 1.86
CA VAL A 23 10.29 12.46 1.00
C VAL A 23 10.65 12.97 -0.40
N ASP A 24 9.80 13.82 -1.00
CA ASP A 24 10.00 14.32 -2.36
C ASP A 24 10.98 15.47 -2.40
N GLN A 25 12.25 15.17 -2.27
CA GLN A 25 13.35 16.14 -2.33
C GLN A 25 14.43 15.70 -3.31
N ALA A 26 15.13 16.69 -3.90
CA ALA A 26 16.27 16.43 -4.76
C ALA A 26 17.35 15.64 -4.00
N GLY A 27 17.89 14.62 -4.64
CA GLY A 27 18.89 13.74 -4.05
C GLY A 27 18.29 12.54 -3.29
N HIS A 28 17.00 12.52 -3.01
CA HIS A 28 16.34 11.36 -2.43
C HIS A 28 16.03 10.31 -3.50
N ARG A 29 16.32 9.04 -3.18
CA ARG A 29 16.03 7.88 -4.02
C ARG A 29 15.07 6.98 -3.28
N ILE A 30 13.98 6.62 -3.95
CA ILE A 30 12.87 5.85 -3.39
C ILE A 30 12.81 4.50 -4.09
N ALA A 31 13.06 3.41 -3.36
CA ALA A 31 12.84 2.07 -3.87
C ALA A 31 11.35 1.77 -3.92
N VAL A 32 10.88 1.24 -5.04
CA VAL A 32 9.47 0.87 -5.25
C VAL A 32 9.38 -0.33 -6.18
N GLY A 33 8.39 -1.19 -6.00
CA GLY A 33 8.20 -2.37 -6.85
C GLY A 33 7.75 -1.97 -8.26
N ASN A 34 8.48 -2.43 -9.28
CA ASN A 34 8.22 -2.10 -10.67
C ASN A 34 6.79 -2.50 -11.07
N GLY A 35 6.03 -1.55 -11.62
CA GLY A 35 4.65 -1.76 -12.07
C GLY A 35 3.62 -1.89 -10.97
N SER A 36 3.99 -1.76 -9.70
CA SER A 36 3.04 -1.78 -8.59
C SER A 36 2.16 -0.52 -8.57
N ALA A 37 1.03 -0.58 -7.85
CA ALA A 37 0.19 0.60 -7.65
C ALA A 37 0.96 1.77 -7.03
N TYR A 38 1.92 1.48 -6.16
CA TYR A 38 2.80 2.49 -5.53
C TYR A 38 3.73 3.13 -6.55
N ASP A 39 4.33 2.34 -7.44
CA ASP A 39 5.17 2.84 -8.53
C ASP A 39 4.37 3.77 -9.45
N LEU A 40 3.19 3.34 -9.89
CA LEU A 40 2.34 4.14 -10.77
C LEU A 40 1.87 5.43 -10.12
N TYR A 41 1.54 5.39 -8.83
CA TYR A 41 1.16 6.58 -8.07
C TYR A 41 2.33 7.54 -7.92
N LEU A 42 3.48 7.06 -7.43
CA LEU A 42 4.65 7.90 -7.19
C LEU A 42 5.23 8.47 -8.48
N ALA A 43 5.18 7.74 -9.59
CA ALA A 43 5.62 8.25 -10.89
C ALA A 43 4.83 9.49 -11.33
N ARG A 44 3.57 9.63 -10.88
CA ARG A 44 2.75 10.84 -11.16
C ARG A 44 2.98 11.96 -10.14
N GLU A 45 3.19 11.60 -8.87
CA GLU A 45 3.18 12.57 -7.76
C GLU A 45 4.56 13.12 -7.42
N ILE A 46 5.62 12.32 -7.53
CA ILE A 46 6.97 12.73 -7.20
C ILE A 46 7.51 13.70 -8.25
N LYS A 47 8.09 14.81 -7.78
CA LYS A 47 8.61 15.89 -8.64
C LYS A 47 10.12 16.06 -8.57
N ARG A 48 10.73 15.74 -7.43
CA ARG A 48 12.16 16.01 -7.18
C ARG A 48 12.96 14.74 -6.88
N ALA A 49 12.38 13.81 -6.11
CA ALA A 49 13.02 12.55 -5.78
C ALA A 49 13.09 11.63 -7.01
N GLN A 50 13.99 10.67 -6.96
CA GLN A 50 14.15 9.66 -8.00
C GLN A 50 13.56 8.33 -7.56
N LEU A 51 12.80 7.67 -8.45
CA LEU A 51 12.32 6.32 -8.22
C LEU A 51 13.36 5.31 -8.69
N VAL A 52 13.68 4.34 -7.83
CA VAL A 52 14.51 3.18 -8.15
C VAL A 52 13.63 1.95 -8.09
N LYS A 53 13.48 1.28 -9.23
CA LYS A 53 12.53 0.18 -9.36
C LYS A 53 13.16 -1.14 -8.97
N ALA A 54 12.60 -1.77 -7.94
CA ALA A 54 12.90 -3.15 -7.58
C ALA A 54 12.15 -4.11 -8.52
N ALA A 55 12.67 -5.29 -8.75
CA ALA A 55 12.08 -6.26 -9.67
C ALA A 55 10.68 -6.70 -9.23
N THR A 56 10.45 -6.82 -7.93
CA THR A 56 9.16 -7.21 -7.32
C THR A 56 8.88 -6.36 -6.09
N SER A 57 7.62 -6.36 -5.62
CA SER A 57 7.24 -5.68 -4.37
C SER A 57 7.96 -6.29 -3.16
N GLN A 58 8.24 -7.59 -3.17
CA GLN A 58 8.97 -8.27 -2.10
C GLN A 58 10.46 -7.88 -2.06
N ALA A 59 11.03 -7.47 -3.17
CA ALA A 59 12.44 -7.10 -3.28
C ALA A 59 12.72 -5.63 -2.93
N VAL A 60 11.69 -4.82 -2.63
CA VAL A 60 11.83 -3.37 -2.42
C VAL A 60 12.79 -3.04 -1.29
N VAL A 61 12.62 -3.65 -0.12
CA VAL A 61 13.44 -3.32 1.05
C VAL A 61 14.87 -3.84 0.87
N ASP A 62 15.06 -5.01 0.29
CA ASP A 62 16.40 -5.52 -0.01
C ASP A 62 17.12 -4.63 -1.03
N THR A 63 16.44 -4.10 -2.02
CA THR A 63 16.97 -3.12 -2.97
C THR A 63 17.35 -1.81 -2.26
N PHE A 64 16.48 -1.32 -1.39
CA PHE A 64 16.70 -0.12 -0.58
C PHE A 64 17.97 -0.25 0.29
N VAL A 65 18.12 -1.36 0.98
CA VAL A 65 19.28 -1.62 1.84
C VAL A 65 20.53 -1.86 0.99
N GLY A 66 20.44 -2.72 -0.03
CA GLY A 66 21.57 -3.13 -0.86
C GLY A 66 22.17 -2.00 -1.67
N GLN A 67 21.37 -1.06 -2.15
CA GLN A 67 21.82 0.12 -2.90
C GLN A 67 21.98 1.38 -2.04
N ASN A 68 21.82 1.24 -0.72
CA ASN A 68 21.93 2.36 0.23
C ASN A 68 21.05 3.55 -0.15
N LEU A 69 19.80 3.29 -0.53
CA LEU A 69 18.83 4.32 -0.90
C LEU A 69 18.28 5.03 0.35
N GLU A 70 17.63 6.17 0.17
CA GLU A 70 17.13 7.00 1.26
C GLU A 70 15.78 6.52 1.80
N ILE A 71 14.89 6.04 0.90
CA ILE A 71 13.51 5.66 1.23
C ILE A 71 13.14 4.36 0.51
N ALA A 72 12.26 3.57 1.14
CA ALA A 72 11.53 2.49 0.49
C ALA A 72 10.02 2.76 0.58
N ALA A 73 9.28 2.47 -0.48
CA ALA A 73 7.84 2.67 -0.56
C ALA A 73 7.12 1.36 -0.89
N GLY A 74 6.03 1.09 -0.22
CA GLY A 74 5.25 -0.12 -0.47
C GLY A 74 4.12 -0.33 0.51
N VAL A 75 3.61 -1.55 0.55
CA VAL A 75 2.56 -1.98 1.49
C VAL A 75 3.09 -1.87 2.91
N ARG A 76 2.36 -1.18 3.79
CA ARG A 76 2.74 -1.02 5.21
C ARG A 76 3.13 -2.35 5.85
N GLN A 77 2.30 -3.38 5.72
CA GLN A 77 2.55 -4.69 6.33
C GLN A 77 3.88 -5.31 5.87
N GLN A 78 4.17 -5.26 4.56
CA GLN A 78 5.42 -5.79 4.02
C GLN A 78 6.62 -5.03 4.56
N LEU A 79 6.52 -3.71 4.60
CA LEU A 79 7.59 -2.85 5.14
C LEU A 79 7.83 -3.10 6.64
N GLU A 80 6.78 -3.27 7.42
CA GLU A 80 6.88 -3.60 8.85
C GLU A 80 7.55 -4.95 9.07
N SER A 81 7.16 -5.95 8.30
CA SER A 81 7.76 -7.29 8.34
C SER A 81 9.25 -7.25 8.01
N ASP A 82 9.61 -6.55 6.95
CA ASP A 82 11.01 -6.41 6.54
C ASP A 82 11.83 -5.59 7.55
N ALA A 83 11.24 -4.56 8.14
CA ALA A 83 11.89 -3.77 9.20
C ALA A 83 12.23 -4.63 10.43
N LYS A 84 11.32 -5.53 10.80
CA LYS A 84 11.56 -6.49 11.89
C LYS A 84 12.64 -7.52 11.53
N ARG A 85 12.61 -8.00 10.30
CA ARG A 85 13.58 -8.99 9.80
C ARG A 85 15.00 -8.46 9.76
N LEU A 86 15.19 -7.23 9.31
CA LEU A 86 16.51 -6.63 9.08
C LEU A 86 17.02 -5.83 10.27
N GLY A 87 16.12 -5.20 11.02
CA GLY A 87 16.48 -4.26 12.08
C GLY A 87 17.02 -2.92 11.56
N GLY A 88 17.10 -1.93 12.43
CA GLY A 88 17.65 -0.62 12.10
C GLY A 88 16.81 0.22 11.12
N LEU A 89 15.56 -0.15 10.92
CA LEU A 89 14.62 0.51 10.01
C LEU A 89 13.35 0.93 10.76
N ARG A 90 12.68 1.96 10.24
CA ARG A 90 11.39 2.43 10.78
C ARG A 90 10.49 2.95 9.68
N LEU A 91 9.19 2.90 9.89
CA LEU A 91 8.23 3.54 8.99
C LEU A 91 8.05 5.01 9.35
N LEU A 92 7.83 5.85 8.34
CA LEU A 92 7.33 7.19 8.58
C LEU A 92 5.87 7.13 9.02
N PRO A 93 5.42 8.10 9.85
CA PRO A 93 4.02 8.13 10.32
C PRO A 93 3.04 8.31 9.16
N GLY A 94 1.85 7.73 9.33
CA GLY A 94 0.76 7.89 8.37
C GLY A 94 0.94 7.05 7.11
N ARG A 95 0.33 7.50 6.04
CA ARG A 95 0.30 6.84 4.74
C ARG A 95 0.44 7.87 3.63
N PHE A 96 1.09 7.52 2.52
CA PHE A 96 1.17 8.43 1.37
C PHE A 96 0.08 8.16 0.34
N MET A 97 -0.50 6.97 0.32
CA MET A 97 -1.62 6.60 -0.54
C MET A 97 -2.43 5.46 0.06
N VAL A 98 -3.63 5.23 -0.50
CA VAL A 98 -4.49 4.10 -0.16
C VAL A 98 -4.92 3.40 -1.44
N ILE A 99 -4.84 2.07 -1.45
CA ILE A 99 -5.44 1.24 -2.48
C ILE A 99 -6.85 0.86 -2.01
N HIS A 100 -7.86 1.19 -2.81
CA HIS A 100 -9.23 0.76 -2.60
C HIS A 100 -9.46 -0.56 -3.35
N GLN A 101 -9.17 -1.67 -2.68
CA GLN A 101 -9.30 -2.99 -3.28
C GLN A 101 -10.76 -3.35 -3.50
N ALA A 102 -11.13 -3.64 -4.73
CA ALA A 102 -12.49 -3.92 -5.12
C ALA A 102 -12.59 -5.14 -6.03
N MET A 103 -13.76 -5.75 -6.06
CA MET A 103 -14.09 -6.78 -7.05
C MET A 103 -14.50 -6.09 -8.35
N GLY A 104 -14.06 -6.65 -9.47
CA GLY A 104 -14.40 -6.17 -10.81
C GLY A 104 -15.35 -7.13 -11.51
N MET A 105 -16.18 -6.57 -12.41
CA MET A 105 -17.10 -7.30 -13.26
C MET A 105 -17.03 -6.75 -14.67
N GLY A 106 -17.15 -7.63 -15.67
CA GLY A 106 -17.15 -7.21 -17.07
C GLY A 106 -18.32 -6.30 -17.39
N LYS A 107 -18.08 -5.26 -18.19
CA LYS A 107 -19.07 -4.24 -18.57
C LYS A 107 -20.34 -4.80 -19.26
N GLY A 108 -20.26 -5.97 -19.88
CA GLY A 108 -21.39 -6.61 -20.55
C GLY A 108 -22.35 -7.39 -19.64
N ARG A 109 -22.12 -7.39 -18.32
CA ARG A 109 -23.02 -8.06 -17.38
C ARG A 109 -24.26 -7.21 -17.11
N SER A 110 -25.36 -7.89 -16.74
CA SER A 110 -26.64 -7.22 -16.44
C SER A 110 -26.54 -6.32 -15.21
N GLN A 111 -27.41 -5.34 -15.11
CA GLN A 111 -27.54 -4.48 -13.92
C GLN A 111 -27.81 -5.34 -12.68
N ALA A 112 -28.68 -6.35 -12.79
CA ALA A 112 -28.96 -7.28 -11.68
C ALA A 112 -27.72 -8.00 -11.16
N ALA A 113 -26.78 -8.35 -12.05
CA ALA A 113 -25.51 -8.96 -11.64
C ALA A 113 -24.61 -7.97 -10.89
N HIS A 114 -24.56 -6.72 -11.32
CA HIS A 114 -23.84 -5.65 -10.62
C HIS A 114 -24.42 -5.38 -9.23
N ASP A 115 -25.75 -5.29 -9.13
CA ASP A 115 -26.46 -5.05 -7.86
C ASP A 115 -26.22 -6.21 -6.89
N TYR A 116 -26.28 -7.45 -7.39
CA TYR A 116 -25.99 -8.63 -6.57
C TYR A 116 -24.56 -8.60 -6.01
N LEU A 117 -23.57 -8.34 -6.86
CA LEU A 117 -22.18 -8.26 -6.42
C LEU A 117 -21.97 -7.15 -5.39
N SER A 118 -22.54 -5.98 -5.62
CA SER A 118 -22.45 -4.86 -4.69
C SER A 118 -23.08 -5.19 -3.33
N THR A 119 -24.27 -5.76 -3.33
CA THR A 119 -24.96 -6.19 -2.10
C THR A 119 -24.15 -7.25 -1.37
N TYR A 120 -23.65 -8.27 -2.09
CA TYR A 120 -22.81 -9.32 -1.52
C TYR A 120 -21.57 -8.76 -0.82
N VAL A 121 -20.86 -7.83 -1.47
CA VAL A 121 -19.67 -7.19 -0.88
C VAL A 121 -20.03 -6.43 0.40
N GLU A 122 -21.10 -5.65 0.39
CA GLU A 122 -21.53 -4.89 1.57
C GLU A 122 -21.96 -5.82 2.72
N GLU A 123 -22.65 -6.92 2.42
CA GLU A 123 -23.00 -7.94 3.41
C GLU A 123 -21.76 -8.60 4.04
N MET A 124 -20.75 -8.94 3.21
CA MET A 124 -19.51 -9.53 3.71
C MET A 124 -18.72 -8.57 4.59
N LYS A 125 -18.75 -7.27 4.30
CA LYS A 125 -18.17 -6.24 5.17
C LYS A 125 -18.95 -6.12 6.49
N ALA A 126 -20.27 -5.99 6.41
CA ALA A 126 -21.13 -5.77 7.57
C ALA A 126 -21.18 -6.97 8.51
N SER A 127 -21.11 -8.19 8.00
CA SER A 127 -21.11 -9.43 8.79
C SER A 127 -19.83 -9.69 9.59
N GLY A 128 -18.76 -8.92 9.34
CA GLY A 128 -17.45 -9.15 9.92
C GLY A 128 -16.62 -10.20 9.20
N PHE A 129 -17.11 -10.77 8.10
CA PHE A 129 -16.36 -11.80 7.34
C PHE A 129 -15.01 -11.27 6.86
N VAL A 130 -14.98 -10.07 6.27
CA VAL A 130 -13.73 -9.44 5.76
C VAL A 130 -12.79 -9.14 6.93
N ALA A 131 -13.28 -8.54 8.01
CA ALA A 131 -12.47 -8.24 9.20
C ALA A 131 -11.85 -9.51 9.81
N ASN A 132 -12.64 -10.57 9.93
CA ASN A 132 -12.16 -11.85 10.45
C ASN A 132 -11.13 -12.51 9.51
N ALA A 133 -11.29 -12.38 8.21
CA ALA A 133 -10.33 -12.88 7.23
C ALA A 133 -8.98 -12.15 7.35
N LEU A 134 -8.98 -10.82 7.45
CA LEU A 134 -7.77 -10.03 7.68
C LEU A 134 -7.05 -10.48 8.96
N LYS A 135 -7.80 -10.64 10.05
CA LYS A 135 -7.26 -11.10 11.34
C LYS A 135 -6.69 -12.52 11.25
N ARG A 136 -7.42 -13.45 10.64
CA ARG A 136 -7.00 -14.84 10.49
C ARG A 136 -5.68 -14.97 9.73
N HIS A 137 -5.49 -14.13 8.73
CA HIS A 137 -4.29 -14.15 7.89
C HIS A 137 -3.20 -13.17 8.36
N GLY A 138 -3.37 -12.54 9.53
CA GLY A 138 -2.37 -11.64 10.10
C GLY A 138 -2.07 -10.42 9.23
N ILE A 139 -3.07 -9.93 8.50
CA ILE A 139 -2.91 -8.77 7.60
C ILE A 139 -3.00 -7.48 8.40
N GLU A 140 -1.87 -6.79 8.50
CA GLU A 140 -1.75 -5.44 9.08
C GLU A 140 -1.64 -4.40 7.96
N GLY A 141 -1.92 -3.12 8.24
CA GLY A 141 -1.86 -2.05 7.23
C GLY A 141 -2.98 -2.10 6.19
N ALA A 142 -3.96 -2.97 6.39
CA ALA A 142 -5.18 -3.04 5.61
C ALA A 142 -6.39 -3.02 6.56
N ALA A 143 -7.48 -2.42 6.13
CA ALA A 143 -8.71 -2.31 6.91
C ALA A 143 -9.92 -2.60 6.02
N VAL A 144 -11.02 -3.01 6.64
CA VAL A 144 -12.30 -3.12 5.92
C VAL A 144 -12.68 -1.75 5.38
N ALA A 145 -13.03 -1.68 4.10
CA ALA A 145 -13.48 -0.43 3.51
C ALA A 145 -14.79 0.03 4.16
N PRO A 146 -15.02 1.34 4.32
CA PRO A 146 -16.30 1.86 4.82
C PRO A 146 -17.47 1.36 3.97
N ALA A 147 -18.66 1.32 4.58
CA ALA A 147 -19.89 0.98 3.85
C ALA A 147 -20.05 1.87 2.61
N GLY A 148 -20.41 1.25 1.49
CA GLY A 148 -20.72 1.98 0.27
C GLY A 148 -21.96 2.85 0.46
N ARG A 149 -22.01 3.97 -0.29
CA ARG A 149 -23.24 4.76 -0.32
C ARG A 149 -24.32 3.93 -1.02
N PRO A 150 -25.55 3.90 -0.53
CA PRO A 150 -26.66 3.35 -1.29
C PRO A 150 -26.73 4.05 -2.64
N ALA A 151 -26.99 3.29 -3.68
CA ALA A 151 -27.18 3.83 -5.02
C ALA A 151 -28.43 4.72 -5.07
#